data_6e058ef4dbe447fbd867e5ff4a84cde1
#
_entry.id   6e058ef4dbe447fbd867e5ff4a84cde1
#
_cell.length_a   1.000
_cell.length_b   1.000
_cell.length_c   1.000
_cell.angle_alpha   90.00
_cell.angle_beta   90.00
_cell.angle_gamma   90.00
#
_symmetry.space_group_name_H-M   'P 1'
#
loop_
_entity.id
_entity.type
_entity.pdbx_description
1 polymer ?
#
loop_
_entity_poly.entity_id
_entity_poly.type
_entity_poly.pdbx_seq_one_letter_code
_entity_poly.pdbx_strand_id
1 'polypeptide(L)'
;LSAAADFYPETERELGGSWWQKTPIFRELETEDQLEIWQERQMAPESSAYAGPLFPWPERWGGQGKAAYTRGSAVLHVEGMVNAMRQFFTEQGRFMEADVSPADIQPDEDGLFHWNGRVFSHVVWCTGWEAGCHPDMAPLKGRPSKGTILDLDLKELDWHAGILHFGRWLVYNGSFWRFGATYAWAWEAPGIPEAPAVQELMLDLARRYSGEMNVIRARAAVR
;
A
#
# COMPACT_ATOMS: atom_id res chain seq x y z
N LEU A 1 3.47 4.85 13.76
CA LEU A 1 4.61 5.01 12.83
C LEU A 1 5.92 4.53 13.43
N SER A 2 6.19 4.73 14.75
CA SER A 2 7.41 4.27 15.41
C SER A 2 7.58 2.74 15.29
N ALA A 3 6.56 1.96 15.62
CA ALA A 3 6.64 0.50 15.56
C ALA A 3 6.98 -0.04 14.15
N ALA A 4 6.44 0.55 13.09
CA ALA A 4 6.76 0.16 11.71
C ALA A 4 8.20 0.53 11.33
N ALA A 5 8.67 1.71 11.79
CA ALA A 5 10.02 2.18 11.54
C ALA A 5 11.12 1.35 12.24
N ASP A 6 10.74 0.60 13.27
CA ASP A 6 11.63 -0.33 13.96
C ASP A 6 11.48 -1.76 13.36
N PHE A 7 10.25 -2.21 13.17
CA PHE A 7 9.93 -3.56 12.72
C PHE A 7 10.51 -3.88 11.33
N TYR A 8 10.27 -3.03 10.31
CA TYR A 8 10.70 -3.36 8.95
C TYR A 8 12.23 -3.39 8.78
N PRO A 9 13.01 -2.43 9.30
CA PRO A 9 14.47 -2.53 9.26
C PRO A 9 15.04 -3.71 10.04
N GLU A 10 14.38 -4.13 11.13
CA GLU A 10 14.76 -5.32 11.87
C GLU A 10 14.52 -6.60 11.05
N THR A 11 13.35 -6.71 10.43
CA THR A 11 13.02 -7.81 9.52
C THR A 11 13.98 -7.88 8.33
N GLU A 12 14.40 -6.74 7.76
CA GLU A 12 15.42 -6.68 6.70
C GLU A 12 16.75 -7.30 7.14
N ARG A 13 17.20 -6.96 8.36
CA ARG A 13 18.44 -7.51 8.91
C ARG A 13 18.36 -9.01 9.17
N GLU A 14 17.22 -9.48 9.66
CA GLU A 14 17.01 -10.91 9.96
C GLU A 14 16.89 -11.76 8.69
N LEU A 15 16.22 -11.25 7.67
CA LEU A 15 15.95 -11.99 6.43
C LEU A 15 16.92 -11.69 5.29
N GLY A 16 17.84 -10.76 5.49
CA GLY A 16 18.86 -10.41 4.50
C GLY A 16 18.32 -9.70 3.26
N GLY A 17 17.40 -8.74 3.45
CA GLY A 17 16.76 -8.01 2.36
C GLY A 17 16.89 -6.49 2.45
N SER A 18 16.24 -5.80 1.51
CA SER A 18 16.11 -4.35 1.48
C SER A 18 14.74 -3.98 0.88
N TRP A 19 13.75 -3.79 1.73
CA TRP A 19 12.35 -3.54 1.32
C TRP A 19 11.81 -2.23 1.86
N TRP A 20 12.45 -1.68 2.89
CA TRP A 20 12.05 -0.48 3.58
C TRP A 20 12.90 0.71 3.16
N GLN A 21 12.30 1.66 2.45
CA GLN A 21 12.98 2.86 2.00
C GLN A 21 12.30 4.08 2.59
N LYS A 22 13.01 4.81 3.47
CA LYS A 22 12.55 6.12 3.94
C LYS A 22 12.39 7.07 2.76
N THR A 23 11.17 7.52 2.53
CA THR A 23 10.83 8.31 1.36
C THR A 23 9.81 9.36 1.76
N PRO A 24 10.09 10.66 1.62
CA PRO A 24 9.14 11.71 1.95
C PRO A 24 7.97 11.72 0.98
N ILE A 25 6.84 12.30 1.42
CA ILE A 25 5.68 12.55 0.57
C ILE A 25 5.59 14.05 0.32
N PHE A 26 5.43 14.42 -0.94
CA PHE A 26 5.07 15.75 -1.41
C PHE A 26 3.61 15.71 -1.82
N ARG A 27 2.75 16.25 -0.95
CA ARG A 27 1.32 16.27 -1.16
C ARG A 27 0.88 17.62 -1.69
N GLU A 28 0.19 17.63 -2.81
CA GLU A 28 -0.45 18.85 -3.32
C GLU A 28 -1.59 19.29 -2.40
N LEU A 29 -1.62 20.57 -2.11
CA LEU A 29 -2.71 21.26 -1.45
C LEU A 29 -3.33 22.24 -2.45
N GLU A 30 -4.51 21.91 -2.95
CA GLU A 30 -5.18 22.64 -4.02
C GLU A 30 -6.10 23.75 -3.51
N THR A 31 -6.57 23.63 -2.25
CA THR A 31 -7.55 24.56 -1.67
C THR A 31 -7.02 25.24 -0.41
N GLU A 32 -7.57 26.39 -0.08
CA GLU A 32 -7.25 27.12 1.16
C GLU A 32 -7.56 26.27 2.40
N ASP A 33 -8.69 25.55 2.41
CA ASP A 33 -9.05 24.67 3.54
C ASP A 33 -7.99 23.59 3.78
N GLN A 34 -7.43 23.00 2.70
CA GLN A 34 -6.36 22.02 2.82
C GLN A 34 -5.08 22.66 3.38
N LEU A 35 -4.81 23.90 3.01
CA LEU A 35 -3.67 24.66 3.51
C LEU A 35 -3.83 24.97 5.00
N GLU A 36 -5.01 25.44 5.43
CA GLU A 36 -5.31 25.72 6.84
C GLU A 36 -5.17 24.43 7.68
N ILE A 37 -5.77 23.33 7.25
CA ILE A 37 -5.64 22.01 7.93
C ILE A 37 -4.16 21.60 8.03
N TRP A 38 -3.36 21.86 7.00
CA TRP A 38 -1.95 21.52 7.06
C TRP A 38 -1.18 22.39 8.06
N GLN A 39 -1.46 23.69 8.12
CA GLN A 39 -0.87 24.60 9.09
C GLN A 39 -1.26 24.24 10.53
N GLU A 40 -2.49 23.85 10.77
CA GLU A 40 -2.92 23.30 12.07
C GLU A 40 -2.11 22.06 12.46
N ARG A 41 -1.91 21.13 11.53
CA ARG A 41 -1.09 19.93 11.75
C ARG A 41 0.39 20.24 12.06
N GLN A 42 0.93 21.33 11.50
CA GLN A 42 2.29 21.76 11.80
C GLN A 42 2.42 22.25 13.26
N MET A 43 1.36 22.77 13.85
CA MET A 43 1.31 23.29 15.22
C MET A 43 0.86 22.26 16.24
N ALA A 44 0.10 21.26 15.85
CA ALA A 44 -0.44 20.26 16.76
C ALA A 44 0.66 19.27 17.24
N PRO A 45 0.78 19.05 18.55
CA PRO A 45 1.85 18.21 19.12
C PRO A 45 1.91 16.79 18.54
N GLU A 46 0.76 16.19 18.23
CA GLU A 46 0.63 14.84 17.70
C GLU A 46 1.05 14.69 16.23
N SER A 47 1.10 15.79 15.46
CA SER A 47 1.37 15.76 14.02
C SER A 47 2.54 16.63 13.57
N SER A 48 2.99 17.58 14.39
CA SER A 48 4.06 18.53 14.03
C SER A 48 5.40 17.86 13.65
N ALA A 49 5.69 16.69 14.22
CA ALA A 49 6.87 15.91 13.86
C ALA A 49 6.85 15.41 12.41
N TYR A 50 5.65 15.22 11.84
CA TYR A 50 5.44 14.69 10.50
C TYR A 50 5.07 15.77 9.48
N ALA A 51 4.37 16.81 9.91
CA ALA A 51 3.97 17.93 9.07
C ALA A 51 5.18 18.86 8.82
N GLY A 52 5.80 18.67 7.66
CA GLY A 52 6.96 19.47 7.24
C GLY A 52 6.58 20.80 6.59
N PRO A 53 7.54 21.53 6.04
CA PRO A 53 7.31 22.83 5.44
C PRO A 53 6.46 22.74 4.17
N LEU A 54 5.95 23.88 3.76
CA LEU A 54 5.28 24.09 2.50
C LEU A 54 6.30 24.56 1.44
N PHE A 55 6.13 24.04 0.23
CA PHE A 55 6.91 24.44 -0.94
C PHE A 55 5.97 24.85 -2.08
N PRO A 56 6.43 25.60 -3.09
CA PRO A 56 5.72 25.70 -4.35
C PRO A 56 5.54 24.32 -4.96
N TRP A 57 4.34 24.03 -5.50
CA TRP A 57 4.14 22.81 -6.28
C TRP A 57 5.02 22.88 -7.54
N PRO A 58 5.74 21.80 -7.91
CA PRO A 58 6.61 21.84 -9.07
C PRO A 58 5.82 22.10 -10.36
N GLU A 59 6.16 23.17 -11.10
CA GLU A 59 5.45 23.63 -12.30
C GLU A 59 5.31 22.54 -13.35
N ARG A 60 6.33 21.68 -13.50
CA ARG A 60 6.33 20.56 -14.45
C ARG A 60 5.19 19.55 -14.23
N TRP A 61 4.56 19.55 -13.07
CA TRP A 61 3.47 18.66 -12.71
C TRP A 61 2.08 19.29 -12.91
N GLY A 62 2.01 20.46 -13.53
CA GLY A 62 0.76 21.23 -13.61
C GLY A 62 0.18 21.50 -12.24
N GLY A 63 -0.67 22.50 -12.12
CA GLY A 63 -1.24 22.89 -10.84
C GLY A 63 -0.63 24.18 -10.30
N GLN A 64 -1.36 24.83 -9.39
CA GLN A 64 -0.99 26.14 -8.83
C GLN A 64 -0.93 26.09 -7.29
N GLY A 65 -1.04 24.89 -6.71
CA GLY A 65 -1.08 24.70 -5.27
C GLY A 65 0.28 24.78 -4.59
N LYS A 66 0.30 24.47 -3.31
CA LYS A 66 1.50 24.26 -2.53
C LYS A 66 1.76 22.79 -2.32
N ALA A 67 3.00 22.40 -2.20
CA ALA A 67 3.41 21.05 -1.80
C ALA A 67 3.60 21.00 -0.28
N ALA A 68 2.86 20.15 0.38
CA ALA A 68 3.05 19.83 1.78
C ALA A 68 4.04 18.68 1.92
N TYR A 69 5.14 18.90 2.62
CA TYR A 69 6.16 17.89 2.85
C TYR A 69 5.82 17.05 4.09
N THR A 70 5.64 15.74 3.90
CA THR A 70 5.42 14.80 5.01
C THR A 70 6.70 14.07 5.36
N ARG A 71 7.12 14.17 6.62
CA ARG A 71 8.28 13.45 7.17
C ARG A 71 7.87 12.09 7.71
N GLY A 72 8.84 11.21 7.91
CA GLY A 72 8.65 9.92 8.58
C GLY A 72 7.88 8.89 7.74
N SER A 73 7.65 9.18 6.46
CA SER A 73 7.06 8.24 5.51
C SER A 73 8.11 7.33 4.88
N ALA A 74 7.66 6.21 4.33
CA ALA A 74 8.52 5.25 3.66
C ALA A 74 7.75 4.49 2.59
N VAL A 75 8.49 3.88 1.67
CA VAL A 75 8.01 2.88 0.72
C VAL A 75 8.38 1.51 1.24
N LEU A 76 7.43 0.59 1.27
CA LEU A 76 7.65 -0.82 1.54
C LEU A 76 7.46 -1.63 0.26
N HIS A 77 8.49 -2.35 -0.15
CA HIS A 77 8.43 -3.32 -1.25
C HIS A 77 7.83 -4.65 -0.77
N VAL A 78 6.51 -4.65 -0.61
CA VAL A 78 5.74 -5.74 0.01
C VAL A 78 6.01 -7.10 -0.64
N GLU A 79 6.07 -7.15 -1.97
CA GLU A 79 6.30 -8.41 -2.72
C GLU A 79 7.65 -9.04 -2.36
N GLY A 80 8.70 -8.24 -2.31
CA GLY A 80 10.04 -8.72 -1.91
C GLY A 80 10.07 -9.21 -0.48
N MET A 81 9.47 -8.47 0.45
CA MET A 81 9.39 -8.85 1.85
C MET A 81 8.62 -10.16 2.04
N VAL A 82 7.43 -10.28 1.44
CA VAL A 82 6.59 -11.48 1.58
C VAL A 82 7.27 -12.71 1.01
N ASN A 83 7.97 -12.58 -0.13
CA ASN A 83 8.72 -13.67 -0.73
C ASN A 83 9.88 -14.12 0.18
N ALA A 84 10.61 -13.19 0.77
CA ALA A 84 11.69 -13.53 1.69
C ALA A 84 11.17 -14.18 2.98
N MET A 85 10.06 -13.69 3.55
CA MET A 85 9.41 -14.33 4.69
C MET A 85 8.93 -15.76 4.35
N ARG A 86 8.33 -15.95 3.18
CA ARG A 86 7.91 -17.27 2.69
C ARG A 86 9.11 -18.21 2.60
N GLN A 87 10.20 -17.78 1.98
CA GLN A 87 11.43 -18.56 1.89
C GLN A 87 11.97 -18.94 3.26
N PHE A 88 12.10 -17.97 4.16
CA PHE A 88 12.59 -18.18 5.51
C PHE A 88 11.78 -19.23 6.29
N PHE A 89 10.44 -19.15 6.25
CA PHE A 89 9.60 -20.14 6.91
C PHE A 89 9.62 -21.50 6.20
N THR A 90 9.80 -21.53 4.89
CA THR A 90 9.95 -22.79 4.12
C THR A 90 11.21 -23.53 4.53
N GLU A 91 12.35 -22.84 4.63
CA GLU A 91 13.64 -23.41 5.04
C GLU A 91 13.60 -23.98 6.47
N GLN A 92 12.74 -23.41 7.32
CA GLN A 92 12.51 -23.92 8.68
C GLN A 92 11.43 -25.01 8.78
N GLY A 93 10.83 -25.44 7.66
CA GLY A 93 9.71 -26.38 7.67
C GLY A 93 8.44 -25.84 8.35
N ARG A 94 8.28 -24.53 8.44
CA ARG A 94 7.18 -23.81 9.11
C ARG A 94 6.20 -23.16 8.13
N PHE A 95 6.41 -23.30 6.85
CA PHE A 95 5.50 -22.84 5.80
C PHE A 95 4.88 -24.05 5.08
N MET A 96 3.59 -23.99 4.89
CA MET A 96 2.84 -24.95 4.07
C MET A 96 1.84 -24.17 3.21
N GLU A 97 1.88 -24.40 1.91
CA GLU A 97 0.86 -23.87 1.00
C GLU A 97 -0.34 -24.82 0.98
N ALA A 98 -1.51 -24.31 1.37
CA ALA A 98 -2.74 -25.07 1.41
C ALA A 98 -3.94 -24.14 1.27
N ASP A 99 -5.01 -24.68 0.71
CA ASP A 99 -6.33 -24.06 0.76
C ASP A 99 -7.02 -24.50 2.06
N VAL A 100 -7.25 -23.53 2.96
CA VAL A 100 -7.76 -23.80 4.31
C VAL A 100 -9.01 -22.99 4.54
N SER A 101 -10.14 -23.69 4.70
CA SER A 101 -11.40 -23.09 5.11
C SER A 101 -11.46 -22.94 6.63
N PRO A 102 -12.17 -21.92 7.16
CA PRO A 102 -12.47 -21.85 8.60
C PRO A 102 -13.16 -23.10 9.15
N ALA A 103 -13.94 -23.80 8.31
CA ALA A 103 -14.58 -25.06 8.69
C ALA A 103 -13.61 -26.22 8.91
N ASP A 104 -12.39 -26.14 8.32
CA ASP A 104 -11.36 -27.18 8.46
C ASP A 104 -10.62 -27.09 9.80
N ILE A 105 -10.72 -25.96 10.48
CA ILE A 105 -9.99 -25.67 11.72
C ILE A 105 -11.01 -25.26 12.79
N GLN A 106 -11.47 -26.22 13.56
CA GLN A 106 -12.39 -25.99 14.68
C GLN A 106 -11.73 -26.35 15.99
N PRO A 107 -12.03 -25.65 17.09
CA PRO A 107 -11.53 -26.02 18.40
C PRO A 107 -12.20 -27.31 18.87
N ASP A 108 -11.44 -28.16 19.56
CA ASP A 108 -11.96 -29.31 20.31
C ASP A 108 -12.49 -28.89 21.71
N GLU A 109 -12.85 -29.88 22.55
CA GLU A 109 -13.37 -29.66 23.89
C GLU A 109 -12.36 -28.98 24.82
N ASP A 110 -11.05 -29.14 24.54
CA ASP A 110 -9.94 -28.53 25.29
C ASP A 110 -9.56 -27.14 24.74
N GLY A 111 -10.22 -26.68 23.69
CA GLY A 111 -9.94 -25.40 23.00
C GLY A 111 -8.74 -25.44 22.08
N LEU A 112 -8.23 -26.63 21.74
CA LEU A 112 -7.12 -26.81 20.81
C LEU A 112 -7.64 -26.96 19.37
N PHE A 113 -6.89 -26.45 18.42
CA PHE A 113 -7.24 -26.49 17.01
C PHE A 113 -6.50 -27.62 16.31
N HIS A 114 -7.22 -28.41 15.50
CA HIS A 114 -6.67 -29.54 14.76
C HIS A 114 -6.70 -29.27 13.25
N TRP A 115 -5.56 -29.44 12.60
CA TRP A 115 -5.48 -29.36 11.15
C TRP A 115 -4.32 -30.20 10.60
N ASN A 116 -4.60 -31.00 9.58
CA ASN A 116 -3.62 -31.84 8.87
C ASN A 116 -2.73 -32.68 9.81
N GLY A 117 -3.35 -33.31 10.84
CA GLY A 117 -2.67 -34.13 11.82
C GLY A 117 -1.80 -33.36 12.83
N ARG A 118 -1.89 -32.05 12.85
CA ARG A 118 -1.18 -31.17 13.80
C ARG A 118 -2.18 -30.54 14.77
N VAL A 119 -1.68 -30.19 15.95
CA VAL A 119 -2.44 -29.53 17.01
C VAL A 119 -1.85 -28.16 17.26
N PHE A 120 -2.70 -27.14 17.37
CA PHE A 120 -2.33 -25.75 17.58
C PHE A 120 -3.09 -25.18 18.79
N SER A 121 -2.41 -24.38 19.58
CA SER A 121 -3.05 -23.64 20.68
C SER A 121 -3.77 -22.37 20.24
N HIS A 122 -3.37 -21.80 19.10
CA HIS A 122 -3.92 -20.55 18.57
C HIS A 122 -3.95 -20.58 17.06
N VAL A 123 -4.96 -19.93 16.47
CA VAL A 123 -5.07 -19.67 15.03
C VAL A 123 -5.22 -18.17 14.82
N VAL A 124 -4.43 -17.60 13.91
CA VAL A 124 -4.53 -16.20 13.51
C VAL A 124 -4.96 -16.12 12.05
N TRP A 125 -6.18 -15.64 11.83
CA TRP A 125 -6.74 -15.49 10.49
C TRP A 125 -6.29 -14.17 9.86
N CYS A 126 -5.44 -14.23 8.84
CA CYS A 126 -4.94 -13.07 8.10
C CYS A 126 -5.51 -13.03 6.68
N THR A 127 -6.81 -13.23 6.53
CA THR A 127 -7.52 -13.41 5.25
C THR A 127 -7.87 -12.09 4.54
N GLY A 128 -7.48 -10.95 5.12
CA GLY A 128 -7.71 -9.63 4.53
C GLY A 128 -9.20 -9.34 4.31
N TRP A 129 -9.58 -8.95 3.09
CA TRP A 129 -10.95 -8.59 2.75
C TRP A 129 -11.93 -9.77 2.80
N GLU A 130 -11.44 -11.00 2.71
CA GLU A 130 -12.23 -12.23 2.82
C GLU A 130 -12.61 -12.57 4.27
N ALA A 131 -12.09 -11.84 5.24
CA ALA A 131 -12.44 -12.05 6.65
C ALA A 131 -13.95 -12.04 6.91
N GLY A 132 -14.72 -11.24 6.16
CA GLY A 132 -16.19 -11.23 6.24
C GLY A 132 -16.88 -12.55 5.84
N CYS A 133 -16.16 -13.47 5.18
CA CYS A 133 -16.63 -14.81 4.86
C CYS A 133 -16.47 -15.79 6.05
N HIS A 134 -15.68 -15.42 7.06
CA HIS A 134 -15.49 -16.23 8.25
C HIS A 134 -16.70 -16.07 9.20
N PRO A 135 -17.35 -17.16 9.66
CA PRO A 135 -18.53 -17.08 10.52
C PRO A 135 -18.34 -16.20 11.76
N ASP A 136 -17.21 -16.32 12.45
CA ASP A 136 -16.91 -15.58 13.68
C ASP A 136 -16.56 -14.11 13.43
N MET A 137 -16.15 -13.78 12.19
CA MET A 137 -15.78 -12.42 11.77
C MET A 137 -16.89 -11.73 10.98
N ALA A 138 -17.97 -12.42 10.63
CA ALA A 138 -19.11 -11.85 9.91
C ALA A 138 -19.72 -10.59 10.58
N PRO A 139 -19.67 -10.43 11.93
CA PRO A 139 -20.07 -9.19 12.57
C PRO A 139 -19.15 -7.99 12.27
N LEU A 140 -17.90 -8.23 11.86
CA LEU A 140 -16.95 -7.19 11.44
C LEU A 140 -17.31 -6.75 10.02
N LYS A 141 -18.28 -5.85 9.91
CA LYS A 141 -18.76 -5.33 8.62
C LYS A 141 -17.69 -4.53 7.91
N GLY A 142 -16.76 -5.20 7.26
CA GLY A 142 -15.82 -4.57 6.33
C GLY A 142 -16.57 -4.09 5.07
N ARG A 143 -16.11 -2.98 4.49
CA ARG A 143 -16.53 -2.54 3.16
C ARG A 143 -15.34 -2.67 2.22
N PRO A 144 -15.11 -3.83 1.62
CA PRO A 144 -13.97 -4.04 0.76
C PRO A 144 -14.04 -3.12 -0.48
N SER A 145 -12.90 -2.63 -0.90
CA SER A 145 -12.77 -1.86 -2.14
C SER A 145 -11.64 -2.40 -2.99
N LYS A 146 -11.88 -2.47 -4.30
CA LYS A 146 -10.87 -2.83 -5.28
C LYS A 146 -10.08 -1.60 -5.69
N GLY A 147 -8.76 -1.70 -5.67
CA GLY A 147 -7.85 -0.68 -6.19
C GLY A 147 -7.08 -1.20 -7.39
N THR A 148 -7.01 -0.40 -8.47
CA THR A 148 -6.13 -0.64 -9.61
C THR A 148 -4.95 0.32 -9.53
N ILE A 149 -3.75 -0.18 -9.85
CA ILE A 149 -2.51 0.59 -9.95
C ILE A 149 -1.83 0.29 -11.28
N LEU A 150 -1.04 1.25 -11.77
CA LEU A 150 -0.23 1.11 -12.96
C LEU A 150 1.26 1.12 -12.60
N ASP A 151 2.01 0.20 -13.18
CA ASP A 151 3.46 0.27 -13.27
C ASP A 151 3.78 0.85 -14.66
N LEU A 152 4.55 1.95 -14.71
CA LEU A 152 4.72 2.82 -15.87
C LEU A 152 6.21 3.06 -16.17
N ASP A 153 6.57 3.11 -17.44
CA ASP A 153 7.76 3.78 -17.91
C ASP A 153 7.39 5.21 -18.30
N LEU A 154 7.87 6.18 -17.53
CA LEU A 154 7.66 7.60 -17.79
C LEU A 154 8.95 8.18 -18.31
N LYS A 155 8.97 8.48 -19.61
CA LYS A 155 10.13 9.08 -20.26
C LYS A 155 10.38 10.49 -19.72
N GLU A 156 11.65 10.84 -19.59
CA GLU A 156 12.11 12.17 -19.18
C GLU A 156 11.65 12.61 -17.78
N LEU A 157 11.07 11.68 -16.99
CA LEU A 157 10.70 12.00 -15.63
C LEU A 157 11.91 11.86 -14.70
N ASP A 158 12.49 12.99 -14.34
CA ASP A 158 13.57 13.11 -13.36
C ASP A 158 12.99 13.65 -12.04
N TRP A 159 12.34 12.77 -11.27
CA TRP A 159 11.86 13.08 -9.93
C TRP A 159 12.17 11.93 -8.98
N HIS A 160 13.21 12.11 -8.17
CA HIS A 160 13.64 11.11 -7.19
C HIS A 160 13.58 11.64 -5.75
N ALA A 161 12.99 12.83 -5.54
CA ALA A 161 12.95 13.47 -4.23
C ALA A 161 11.99 12.79 -3.26
N GLY A 162 11.00 12.06 -3.75
CA GLY A 162 10.01 11.38 -2.91
C GLY A 162 8.74 10.97 -3.66
N ILE A 163 7.73 10.62 -2.88
CA ILE A 163 6.40 10.26 -3.40
C ILE A 163 5.65 11.55 -3.73
N LEU A 164 5.10 11.65 -4.93
CA LEU A 164 4.14 12.69 -5.29
C LEU A 164 2.72 12.22 -4.98
N HIS A 165 1.93 13.10 -4.35
CA HIS A 165 0.53 12.84 -4.04
C HIS A 165 -0.35 14.01 -4.48
N PHE A 166 -1.09 13.82 -5.56
CA PHE A 166 -2.01 14.80 -6.18
C PHE A 166 -3.36 14.14 -6.50
N GLY A 167 -4.14 13.84 -5.44
CA GLY A 167 -5.32 12.98 -5.53
C GLY A 167 -4.99 11.49 -5.65
N ARG A 168 -3.96 11.17 -6.39
CA ARG A 168 -3.29 9.87 -6.49
C ARG A 168 -1.85 9.99 -6.05
N TRP A 169 -1.19 8.86 -5.82
CA TRP A 169 0.24 8.88 -5.52
C TRP A 169 1.05 8.29 -6.68
N LEU A 170 2.20 8.89 -6.90
CA LEU A 170 3.19 8.46 -7.87
C LEU A 170 4.52 8.24 -7.16
N VAL A 171 5.09 7.04 -7.29
CA VAL A 171 6.33 6.65 -6.61
C VAL A 171 7.25 5.89 -7.57
N TYR A 172 8.53 6.21 -7.53
CA TYR A 172 9.57 5.43 -8.21
C TYR A 172 10.03 4.27 -7.33
N ASN A 173 10.11 3.06 -7.88
CA ASN A 173 10.53 1.86 -7.15
C ASN A 173 11.90 1.33 -7.54
N GLY A 174 12.72 2.15 -8.18
CA GLY A 174 14.06 1.79 -8.65
C GLY A 174 14.11 1.30 -10.11
N SER A 175 12.99 0.88 -10.69
CA SER A 175 12.94 0.34 -12.06
C SER A 175 11.82 0.94 -12.91
N PHE A 176 10.71 1.32 -12.30
CA PHE A 176 9.55 1.88 -12.95
C PHE A 176 8.80 2.82 -12.00
N TRP A 177 7.88 3.57 -12.53
CA TRP A 177 6.97 4.40 -11.76
C TRP A 177 5.71 3.64 -11.43
N ARG A 178 5.21 3.75 -10.21
CA ARG A 178 3.94 3.20 -9.78
C ARG A 178 2.95 4.32 -9.51
N PHE A 179 1.80 4.25 -10.16
CA PHE A 179 0.76 5.27 -10.07
C PHE A 179 -0.58 4.66 -9.67
N GLY A 180 -1.31 5.29 -8.78
CA GLY A 180 -2.64 4.88 -8.35
C GLY A 180 -3.03 5.41 -6.97
N ALA A 181 -4.08 4.83 -6.40
CA ALA A 181 -4.90 3.77 -6.91
C ALA A 181 -6.32 4.27 -7.21
N THR A 182 -7.08 3.50 -7.97
CA THR A 182 -8.53 3.68 -8.05
C THR A 182 -9.23 3.13 -6.80
N TYR A 183 -10.52 3.42 -6.68
CA TYR A 183 -11.41 2.88 -5.64
C TYR A 183 -12.71 2.43 -6.28
N ALA A 184 -12.92 1.12 -6.40
CA ALA A 184 -14.16 0.54 -6.88
C ALA A 184 -14.84 -0.24 -5.75
N TRP A 185 -16.13 -0.02 -5.58
CA TRP A 185 -16.97 -0.68 -4.57
C TRP A 185 -17.76 -1.87 -5.12
N ALA A 186 -17.74 -2.03 -6.45
CA ALA A 186 -18.28 -3.18 -7.18
C ALA A 186 -17.23 -3.61 -8.22
N TRP A 187 -17.04 -4.90 -8.40
CA TRP A 187 -16.10 -5.50 -9.35
C TRP A 187 -16.51 -6.93 -9.70
N GLU A 188 -16.08 -7.39 -10.86
CA GLU A 188 -16.31 -8.76 -11.32
C GLU A 188 -15.28 -9.74 -10.77
N ALA A 189 -14.00 -9.40 -10.83
CA ALA A 189 -12.90 -10.24 -10.36
C ALA A 189 -11.91 -9.45 -9.50
N PRO A 190 -11.55 -9.93 -8.31
CA PRO A 190 -10.75 -9.17 -7.34
C PRO A 190 -9.35 -8.82 -7.84
N GLY A 191 -8.68 -9.72 -8.54
CA GLY A 191 -7.28 -9.58 -8.98
C GLY A 191 -7.09 -9.08 -10.42
N ILE A 192 -8.17 -8.83 -11.17
CA ILE A 192 -8.08 -8.46 -12.59
C ILE A 192 -8.34 -6.95 -12.75
N PRO A 193 -7.38 -6.17 -13.30
CA PRO A 193 -7.62 -4.76 -13.61
C PRO A 193 -8.71 -4.62 -14.68
N GLU A 194 -9.64 -3.72 -14.46
CA GLU A 194 -10.69 -3.40 -15.42
C GLU A 194 -10.24 -2.26 -16.34
N ALA A 195 -10.56 -2.35 -17.64
CA ALA A 195 -10.16 -1.35 -18.62
C ALA A 195 -10.58 0.09 -18.26
N PRO A 196 -11.80 0.35 -17.73
CA PRO A 196 -12.17 1.69 -17.29
C PRO A 196 -11.27 2.24 -16.17
N ALA A 197 -10.84 1.40 -15.22
CA ALA A 197 -9.96 1.81 -14.12
C ALA A 197 -8.55 2.16 -14.63
N VAL A 198 -8.04 1.42 -15.61
CA VAL A 198 -6.77 1.72 -16.27
C VAL A 198 -6.87 3.05 -17.01
N GLN A 199 -7.95 3.24 -17.77
CA GLN A 199 -8.20 4.48 -18.52
C GLN A 199 -8.33 5.69 -17.59
N GLU A 200 -9.05 5.57 -16.48
CA GLU A 200 -9.16 6.61 -15.45
C GLU A 200 -7.78 7.06 -14.96
N LEU A 201 -6.93 6.11 -14.59
CA LEU A 201 -5.57 6.41 -14.12
C LEU A 201 -4.73 7.09 -15.19
N MET A 202 -4.79 6.61 -16.42
CA MET A 202 -4.05 7.24 -17.53
C MET A 202 -4.50 8.67 -17.80
N LEU A 203 -5.81 8.94 -17.74
CA LEU A 203 -6.36 10.29 -17.90
C LEU A 203 -5.98 11.20 -16.72
N ASP A 204 -6.01 10.68 -15.48
CA ASP A 204 -5.60 11.45 -14.30
C ASP A 204 -4.12 11.84 -14.36
N LEU A 205 -3.26 10.93 -14.79
CA LEU A 205 -1.84 11.22 -14.94
C LEU A 205 -1.56 12.18 -16.10
N ALA A 206 -2.26 12.02 -17.23
CA ALA A 206 -2.09 12.89 -18.41
C ALA A 206 -2.45 14.36 -18.16
N ARG A 207 -3.26 14.65 -17.14
CA ARG A 207 -3.52 16.04 -16.70
C ARG A 207 -2.33 16.71 -16.04
N ARG A 208 -1.36 15.92 -15.58
CA ARG A 208 -0.22 16.35 -14.77
C ARG A 208 1.13 16.13 -15.45
N TYR A 209 1.20 15.17 -16.32
CA TYR A 209 2.43 14.78 -17.01
C TYR A 209 2.22 14.75 -18.52
N SER A 210 2.98 15.57 -19.24
CA SER A 210 2.87 15.72 -20.71
C SER A 210 3.87 14.88 -21.49
N GLY A 211 4.76 14.15 -20.83
CA GLY A 211 5.74 13.29 -21.47
C GLY A 211 5.15 11.97 -21.94
N GLU A 212 5.96 11.16 -22.59
CA GLU A 212 5.58 9.82 -23.03
C GLU A 212 5.32 8.89 -21.84
N MET A 213 4.19 8.19 -21.88
CA MET A 213 3.75 7.26 -20.84
C MET A 213 3.51 5.88 -21.42
N ASN A 214 4.30 4.89 -20.99
CA ASN A 214 4.12 3.51 -21.40
C ASN A 214 3.67 2.65 -20.20
N VAL A 215 2.54 1.98 -20.31
CA VAL A 215 2.05 1.05 -19.30
C VAL A 215 2.85 -0.25 -19.41
N ILE A 216 3.67 -0.53 -18.40
CA ILE A 216 4.41 -1.79 -18.28
C ILE A 216 3.46 -2.89 -17.80
N ARG A 217 2.63 -2.58 -16.78
CA ARG A 217 1.70 -3.51 -16.18
C ARG A 217 0.60 -2.78 -15.42
N ALA A 218 -0.62 -3.31 -15.51
CA ALA A 218 -1.70 -2.96 -14.60
C ALA A 218 -1.91 -4.08 -13.57
N ARG A 219 -2.22 -3.72 -12.33
CA ARG A 219 -2.52 -4.67 -11.25
C ARG A 219 -3.72 -4.20 -10.47
N ALA A 220 -4.50 -5.15 -9.95
CA ALA A 220 -5.62 -4.86 -9.07
C ALA A 220 -5.58 -5.78 -7.85
N ALA A 221 -6.09 -5.28 -6.73
CA ALA A 221 -6.33 -6.04 -5.52
C ALA A 221 -7.48 -5.44 -4.73
N VAL A 222 -8.14 -6.27 -3.91
CA VAL A 222 -9.17 -5.86 -2.98
C VAL A 222 -8.56 -5.71 -1.58
N ARG A 223 -8.99 -4.69 -0.87
CA ARG A 223 -8.55 -4.37 0.49
C ARG A 223 -9.74 -4.04 1.40
#